data_0139b7e7b2f0ca5ee8a626425c8daab3
#
_entry.id   0139b7e7b2f0ca5ee8a626425c8daab3
#
_cell.length_a   1.000
_cell.length_b   1.000
_cell.length_c   1.000
_cell.angle_alpha   90.00
_cell.angle_beta   90.00
_cell.angle_gamma   90.00
#
_symmetry.space_group_name_H-M   'P 1'
#
loop_
_entity.id
_entity.type
_entity.pdbx_description
1 polymer ?
#
loop_
_entity_poly.entity_id
_entity_poly.type
_entity_poly.pdbx_seq_one_letter_code
_entity_poly.pdbx_strand_id
1 'polypeptide(L)'
;MSADSYKIAVIGGDKRQVYLARILAEKGYEVAVYGLCERVHDERIREATSLKEALKEVDAAVGPVPFIRSGKITGTYEVPDMNVEMLFDELPENAVFFAGNIPGEVRRYAEGKGLRACDMMIDELVAARNAVATAEGAVAEAIARSPVNLTKSRCLVLGYGRCGRILMRLLKSFFCKVLVSEKDKTRAADAFVLADGIVSEAELTDVVGNVDFIFNTVPERILSEERLRHVGKNTWILDIASAPGGVDYGAAETLSVNAVLLPGLPGRYAPASSAEILADFIENQIRLR
;
A
#
# COMPACT_ATOMS: atom_id res chain seq x y z
N MET A 1 16.19 27.63 4.83
CA MET A 1 15.07 28.22 4.07
C MET A 1 13.85 28.11 4.96
N SER A 2 13.07 29.18 5.13
CA SER A 2 11.82 29.12 5.90
C SER A 2 10.83 28.24 5.11
N ALA A 3 10.04 27.40 5.80
CA ALA A 3 9.01 26.55 5.19
C ALA A 3 7.99 27.38 4.37
N ASP A 4 7.84 28.66 4.69
CA ASP A 4 6.88 29.60 4.12
C ASP A 4 7.07 29.95 2.62
N SER A 5 8.11 29.42 1.96
CA SER A 5 8.36 29.70 0.53
C SER A 5 8.36 28.44 -0.34
N TYR A 6 8.21 27.23 0.22
CA TYR A 6 8.28 25.99 -0.55
C TYR A 6 6.89 25.56 -1.03
N LYS A 7 6.74 25.42 -2.35
CA LYS A 7 5.45 25.14 -3.00
C LYS A 7 5.33 23.67 -3.37
N ILE A 8 4.25 23.03 -2.96
CA ILE A 8 4.02 21.59 -3.18
C ILE A 8 2.67 21.36 -3.86
N ALA A 9 2.67 20.65 -4.98
CA ALA A 9 1.44 20.12 -5.56
C ALA A 9 1.15 18.70 -5.05
N VAL A 10 -0.07 18.42 -4.60
CA VAL A 10 -0.54 17.06 -4.27
C VAL A 10 -1.59 16.64 -5.28
N ILE A 11 -1.35 15.54 -6.00
CA ILE A 11 -2.17 15.12 -7.14
C ILE A 11 -2.71 13.70 -7.02
N GLY A 12 -3.94 13.49 -7.47
CA GLY A 12 -4.57 12.18 -7.58
C GLY A 12 -4.77 11.45 -6.25
N GLY A 13 -4.83 10.12 -6.33
CA GLY A 13 -4.79 9.23 -5.18
C GLY A 13 -6.11 9.01 -4.44
N ASP A 14 -5.98 8.62 -3.19
CA ASP A 14 -7.06 8.34 -2.26
C ASP A 14 -7.02 9.31 -1.06
N LYS A 15 -7.75 9.01 0.01
CA LYS A 15 -7.82 9.86 1.21
C LYS A 15 -6.45 10.21 1.82
N ARG A 16 -5.41 9.43 1.57
CA ARG A 16 -4.05 9.75 2.03
C ARG A 16 -3.58 11.09 1.49
N GLN A 17 -3.85 11.39 0.21
CA GLN A 17 -3.46 12.66 -0.41
C GLN A 17 -4.22 13.85 0.18
N VAL A 18 -5.47 13.66 0.56
CA VAL A 18 -6.27 14.70 1.25
C VAL A 18 -5.64 15.04 2.62
N TYR A 19 -5.34 14.01 3.43
CA TYR A 19 -4.66 14.21 4.72
C TYR A 19 -3.26 14.77 4.54
N LEU A 20 -2.51 14.28 3.54
CA LEU A 20 -1.16 14.76 3.25
C LEU A 20 -1.15 16.26 2.90
N ALA A 21 -2.08 16.72 2.07
CA ALA A 21 -2.20 18.12 1.72
C ALA A 21 -2.44 19.00 2.97
N ARG A 22 -3.33 18.56 3.88
CA ARG A 22 -3.57 19.26 5.15
C ARG A 22 -2.33 19.31 6.04
N ILE A 23 -1.65 18.17 6.22
CA ILE A 23 -0.44 18.08 7.05
C ILE A 23 0.66 19.00 6.50
N LEU A 24 0.87 19.02 5.17
CA LEU A 24 1.85 19.90 4.55
C LEU A 24 1.50 21.38 4.74
N ALA A 25 0.22 21.75 4.57
CA ALA A 25 -0.24 23.12 4.83
C ALA A 25 -0.11 23.52 6.31
N GLU A 26 -0.39 22.62 7.26
CA GLU A 26 -0.17 22.82 8.70
C GLU A 26 1.31 23.03 9.05
N LYS A 27 2.21 22.40 8.29
CA LYS A 27 3.66 22.57 8.43
C LYS A 27 4.19 23.87 7.77
N GLY A 28 3.32 24.68 7.15
CA GLY A 28 3.64 25.99 6.56
C GLY A 28 4.07 25.95 5.09
N TYR A 29 3.88 24.85 4.38
CA TYR A 29 4.09 24.80 2.94
C TYR A 29 2.94 25.44 2.17
N GLU A 30 3.23 26.07 1.03
CA GLU A 30 2.21 26.48 0.07
C GLU A 30 1.73 25.27 -0.72
N VAL A 31 0.46 24.84 -0.51
CA VAL A 31 -0.06 23.60 -1.09
C VAL A 31 -1.10 23.88 -2.16
N ALA A 32 -0.91 23.28 -3.34
CA ALA A 32 -1.92 23.17 -4.38
C ALA A 32 -2.38 21.72 -4.51
N VAL A 33 -3.66 21.50 -4.80
CA VAL A 33 -4.20 20.13 -4.98
C VAL A 33 -4.94 20.01 -6.30
N TYR A 34 -4.85 18.82 -6.92
CA TYR A 34 -5.58 18.51 -8.15
C TYR A 34 -5.96 17.03 -8.25
N GLY A 35 -7.21 16.75 -8.66
CA GLY A 35 -7.70 15.40 -8.89
C GLY A 35 -7.75 14.51 -7.65
N LEU A 36 -7.88 15.08 -6.45
CA LEU A 36 -8.04 14.32 -5.21
C LEU A 36 -9.42 13.64 -5.15
N CYS A 37 -9.56 12.63 -4.30
CA CYS A 37 -10.80 11.87 -4.13
C CYS A 37 -11.95 12.68 -3.51
N GLU A 38 -11.66 13.76 -2.80
CA GLU A 38 -12.61 14.68 -2.18
C GLU A 38 -11.97 16.07 -2.02
N ARG A 39 -12.79 17.10 -1.82
CA ARG A 39 -12.31 18.46 -1.51
C ARG A 39 -11.60 18.50 -0.16
N VAL A 40 -10.55 19.33 -0.10
CA VAL A 40 -9.76 19.40 1.13
C VAL A 40 -10.41 20.27 2.20
N HIS A 41 -11.26 21.25 1.82
CA HIS A 41 -11.94 22.20 2.72
C HIS A 41 -10.98 22.91 3.70
N ASP A 42 -9.88 23.42 3.19
CA ASP A 42 -8.91 24.20 3.96
C ASP A 42 -8.49 25.43 3.14
N GLU A 43 -8.73 26.63 3.67
CA GLU A 43 -8.46 27.90 2.99
C GLU A 43 -6.97 28.15 2.69
N ARG A 44 -6.08 27.41 3.38
CA ARG A 44 -4.63 27.47 3.15
C ARG A 44 -4.21 26.68 1.90
N ILE A 45 -5.10 25.87 1.35
CA ILE A 45 -4.82 24.95 0.25
C ILE A 45 -5.56 25.42 -0.99
N ARG A 46 -4.80 25.65 -2.07
CA ARG A 46 -5.35 26.06 -3.36
C ARG A 46 -5.85 24.84 -4.15
N GLU A 47 -7.13 24.75 -4.44
CA GLU A 47 -7.71 23.77 -5.36
C GLU A 47 -7.48 24.26 -6.81
N ALA A 48 -6.65 23.54 -7.57
CA ALA A 48 -6.38 23.84 -8.97
C ALA A 48 -7.47 23.25 -9.88
N THR A 49 -7.70 23.89 -11.03
CA THR A 49 -8.69 23.47 -12.02
C THR A 49 -8.10 22.59 -13.14
N SER A 50 -6.76 22.51 -13.22
CA SER A 50 -6.01 21.68 -14.17
C SER A 50 -4.69 21.22 -13.57
N LEU A 51 -4.10 20.15 -14.16
CA LEU A 51 -2.77 19.69 -13.79
C LEU A 51 -1.71 20.77 -13.98
N LYS A 52 -1.76 21.48 -15.09
CA LYS A 52 -0.87 22.59 -15.38
C LYS A 52 -0.94 23.71 -14.33
N GLU A 53 -2.14 24.07 -13.90
CA GLU A 53 -2.32 25.06 -12.83
C GLU A 53 -1.76 24.55 -11.50
N ALA A 54 -1.99 23.26 -11.17
CA ALA A 54 -1.47 22.68 -9.95
C ALA A 54 0.06 22.68 -9.88
N LEU A 55 0.71 22.43 -11.02
CA LEU A 55 2.17 22.31 -11.13
C LEU A 55 2.88 23.64 -11.38
N LYS A 56 2.14 24.74 -11.50
CA LYS A 56 2.74 26.05 -11.79
C LYS A 56 3.65 26.51 -10.66
N GLU A 57 4.95 26.70 -10.97
CA GLU A 57 5.96 27.24 -10.05
C GLU A 57 6.13 26.42 -8.76
N VAL A 58 5.91 25.10 -8.80
CA VAL A 58 6.11 24.24 -7.63
C VAL A 58 7.57 23.80 -7.49
N ASP A 59 8.01 23.60 -6.25
CA ASP A 59 9.31 23.01 -5.91
C ASP A 59 9.22 21.48 -5.81
N ALA A 60 8.01 20.96 -5.56
CA ALA A 60 7.74 19.54 -5.54
C ALA A 60 6.32 19.20 -5.98
N ALA A 61 6.16 18.01 -6.55
CA ALA A 61 4.85 17.40 -6.76
C ALA A 61 4.79 16.03 -6.07
N VAL A 62 3.63 15.71 -5.49
CA VAL A 62 3.41 14.45 -4.77
C VAL A 62 2.26 13.69 -5.40
N GLY A 63 2.57 12.55 -5.98
CA GLY A 63 1.60 11.60 -6.52
C GLY A 63 1.19 10.51 -5.54
N PRO A 64 0.29 9.63 -5.98
CA PRO A 64 -0.29 8.57 -5.13
C PRO A 64 0.65 7.40 -4.84
N VAL A 65 0.18 6.53 -3.94
CA VAL A 65 0.80 5.24 -3.59
C VAL A 65 -0.24 4.12 -3.78
N PRO A 66 -0.09 3.19 -4.76
CA PRO A 66 0.93 3.21 -5.82
C PRO A 66 0.71 4.34 -6.83
N PHE A 67 1.81 4.76 -7.51
CA PHE A 67 1.71 5.84 -8.49
C PHE A 67 0.82 5.46 -9.68
N ILE A 68 1.06 4.28 -10.26
CA ILE A 68 0.31 3.78 -11.42
C ILE A 68 -0.54 2.57 -11.02
N ARG A 69 -1.78 2.54 -11.52
CA ARG A 69 -2.67 1.39 -11.47
C ARG A 69 -3.35 1.23 -12.82
N SER A 70 -3.30 0.02 -13.39
CA SER A 70 -3.89 -0.27 -14.71
C SER A 70 -3.47 0.72 -15.80
N GLY A 71 -2.18 1.12 -15.82
CA GLY A 71 -1.61 2.03 -16.82
C GLY A 71 -1.94 3.51 -16.64
N LYS A 72 -2.69 3.90 -15.59
CA LYS A 72 -3.07 5.30 -15.31
C LYS A 72 -2.52 5.74 -13.97
N ILE A 73 -2.32 7.05 -13.78
CA ILE A 73 -2.04 7.62 -12.45
C ILE A 73 -3.20 7.25 -11.53
N THR A 74 -2.88 6.68 -10.37
CA THR A 74 -3.89 6.20 -9.42
C THR A 74 -4.75 7.37 -8.93
N GLY A 75 -6.05 7.25 -9.07
CA GLY A 75 -7.06 8.22 -8.61
C GLY A 75 -8.39 7.54 -8.36
N THR A 76 -9.28 8.22 -7.66
CA THR A 76 -10.66 7.77 -7.43
C THR A 76 -11.55 8.09 -8.65
N TYR A 77 -11.21 9.15 -9.37
CA TYR A 77 -11.92 9.60 -10.58
C TYR A 77 -10.95 9.67 -11.76
N GLU A 78 -11.46 9.48 -12.97
CA GLU A 78 -10.71 9.78 -14.18
C GLU A 78 -10.65 11.29 -14.39
N VAL A 79 -9.43 11.81 -14.50
CA VAL A 79 -9.15 13.22 -14.77
C VAL A 79 -8.41 13.29 -16.10
N PRO A 80 -8.97 13.92 -17.14
CA PRO A 80 -8.50 13.79 -18.52
C PRO A 80 -7.03 14.22 -18.75
N ASP A 81 -6.56 15.23 -18.03
CA ASP A 81 -5.19 15.76 -18.16
C ASP A 81 -4.20 15.12 -17.16
N MET A 82 -4.64 14.15 -16.32
CA MET A 82 -3.79 13.47 -15.35
C MET A 82 -3.16 12.22 -15.96
N ASN A 83 -2.11 12.40 -16.74
CA ASN A 83 -1.30 11.33 -17.30
C ASN A 83 0.20 11.60 -17.08
N VAL A 84 1.02 10.58 -17.29
CA VAL A 84 2.46 10.61 -16.98
C VAL A 84 3.21 11.64 -17.84
N GLU A 85 2.87 11.71 -19.14
CA GLU A 85 3.52 12.62 -20.05
C GLU A 85 3.25 14.07 -19.65
N MET A 86 1.97 14.45 -19.49
CA MET A 86 1.58 15.80 -19.08
C MET A 86 2.16 16.18 -17.72
N LEU A 87 2.20 15.24 -16.77
CA LEU A 87 2.80 15.49 -15.44
C LEU A 87 4.26 15.94 -15.58
N PHE A 88 5.07 15.20 -16.33
CA PHE A 88 6.49 15.52 -16.46
C PHE A 88 6.80 16.58 -17.52
N ASP A 89 5.85 16.93 -18.38
CA ASP A 89 5.96 18.08 -19.28
C ASP A 89 5.70 19.42 -18.57
N GLU A 90 4.77 19.42 -17.61
CA GLU A 90 4.40 20.64 -16.89
C GLU A 90 5.17 20.81 -15.57
N LEU A 91 5.89 19.78 -15.11
CA LEU A 91 6.68 19.87 -13.87
C LEU A 91 7.92 20.74 -14.09
N PRO A 92 8.19 21.77 -13.26
CA PRO A 92 9.39 22.61 -13.37
C PRO A 92 10.69 21.79 -13.29
N GLU A 93 11.72 22.19 -14.07
CA GLU A 93 13.00 21.44 -14.19
C GLU A 93 13.70 21.19 -12.85
N ASN A 94 13.56 22.10 -11.88
CA ASN A 94 14.18 21.96 -10.55
C ASN A 94 13.28 21.28 -9.53
N ALA A 95 12.04 20.94 -9.89
CA ALA A 95 11.10 20.31 -8.97
C ALA A 95 11.42 18.82 -8.73
N VAL A 96 11.00 18.33 -7.57
CA VAL A 96 11.09 16.89 -7.25
C VAL A 96 9.71 16.26 -7.33
N PHE A 97 9.63 15.13 -7.99
CA PHE A 97 8.42 14.31 -7.97
C PHE A 97 8.53 13.21 -6.92
N PHE A 98 7.58 13.15 -6.00
CA PHE A 98 7.44 12.10 -4.99
C PHE A 98 6.22 11.23 -5.31
N ALA A 99 6.36 9.92 -5.27
CA ALA A 99 5.23 8.99 -5.34
C ALA A 99 5.62 7.64 -4.72
N GLY A 100 4.70 6.68 -4.67
CA GLY A 100 5.05 5.35 -4.19
C GLY A 100 4.94 4.27 -5.26
N ASN A 101 5.84 3.30 -5.23
CA ASN A 101 5.90 2.21 -6.21
C ASN A 101 5.91 2.75 -7.66
N ILE A 102 6.85 3.64 -7.96
CA ILE A 102 7.03 4.24 -9.29
C ILE A 102 7.57 3.16 -10.24
N PRO A 103 6.87 2.81 -11.34
CA PRO A 103 7.38 1.86 -12.32
C PRO A 103 8.73 2.31 -12.89
N GLY A 104 9.62 1.35 -13.16
CA GLY A 104 10.96 1.64 -13.66
C GLY A 104 10.98 2.38 -15.00
N GLU A 105 9.99 2.14 -15.86
CA GLU A 105 9.81 2.88 -17.12
C GLU A 105 9.47 4.35 -16.89
N VAL A 106 8.60 4.65 -15.92
CA VAL A 106 8.23 6.03 -15.55
C VAL A 106 9.42 6.76 -14.94
N ARG A 107 10.21 6.07 -14.12
CA ARG A 107 11.43 6.66 -13.54
C ARG A 107 12.44 7.04 -14.63
N ARG A 108 12.69 6.11 -15.58
CA ARG A 108 13.57 6.41 -16.73
C ARG A 108 13.04 7.55 -17.59
N TYR A 109 11.73 7.65 -17.76
CA TYR A 109 11.11 8.76 -18.49
C TYR A 109 11.38 10.11 -17.80
N ALA A 110 11.19 10.19 -16.49
CA ALA A 110 11.49 11.39 -15.71
C ALA A 110 12.99 11.76 -15.78
N GLU A 111 13.87 10.78 -15.60
CA GLU A 111 15.33 10.95 -15.73
C GLU A 111 15.74 11.46 -17.12
N GLY A 112 15.11 10.95 -18.18
CA GLY A 112 15.34 11.41 -19.56
C GLY A 112 14.94 12.88 -19.80
N LYS A 113 14.07 13.43 -18.95
CA LYS A 113 13.71 14.86 -18.91
C LYS A 113 14.54 15.68 -17.92
N GLY A 114 15.55 15.08 -17.29
CA GLY A 114 16.34 15.74 -16.25
C GLY A 114 15.63 15.94 -14.92
N LEU A 115 14.46 15.31 -14.73
CA LEU A 115 13.65 15.42 -13.52
C LEU A 115 13.99 14.34 -12.50
N ARG A 116 13.94 14.69 -11.22
CA ARG A 116 14.15 13.77 -10.12
C ARG A 116 12.81 13.16 -9.66
N ALA A 117 12.65 11.85 -9.87
CA ALA A 117 11.53 11.07 -9.33
C ALA A 117 11.99 10.26 -8.11
N CYS A 118 11.38 10.50 -6.96
CA CYS A 118 11.69 9.87 -5.69
C CYS A 118 10.57 8.90 -5.28
N ASP A 119 10.87 7.61 -5.29
CA ASP A 119 9.93 6.58 -4.85
C ASP A 119 9.99 6.42 -3.34
N MET A 120 8.95 6.88 -2.66
CA MET A 120 8.85 6.84 -1.20
C MET A 120 8.83 5.42 -0.63
N MET A 121 8.36 4.43 -1.40
CA MET A 121 8.22 3.04 -0.94
C MET A 121 9.52 2.23 -0.99
N ILE A 122 10.60 2.79 -1.58
CA ILE A 122 11.95 2.20 -1.51
C ILE A 122 12.56 2.42 -0.12
N ASP A 123 12.15 3.47 0.59
CA ASP A 123 12.62 3.71 1.96
C ASP A 123 12.06 2.65 2.91
N GLU A 124 12.95 1.94 3.60
CA GLU A 124 12.60 0.83 4.47
C GLU A 124 11.75 1.26 5.67
N LEU A 125 11.96 2.47 6.20
CA LEU A 125 11.18 2.98 7.34
C LEU A 125 9.76 3.33 6.89
N VAL A 126 9.61 4.00 5.73
CA VAL A 126 8.30 4.30 5.13
C VAL A 126 7.54 3.01 4.87
N ALA A 127 8.18 2.04 4.22
CA ALA A 127 7.56 0.77 3.89
C ALA A 127 7.19 -0.05 5.14
N ALA A 128 8.03 -0.05 6.18
CA ALA A 128 7.75 -0.73 7.45
C ALA A 128 6.58 -0.07 8.22
N ARG A 129 6.55 1.27 8.30
CA ARG A 129 5.45 2.00 8.94
C ARG A 129 4.13 1.80 8.17
N ASN A 130 4.16 1.82 6.84
CA ASN A 130 2.98 1.57 6.00
C ASN A 130 2.45 0.13 6.14
N ALA A 131 3.31 -0.85 6.45
CA ALA A 131 2.92 -2.23 6.68
C ALA A 131 2.05 -2.40 7.95
N VAL A 132 2.12 -1.47 8.92
CA VAL A 132 1.24 -1.47 10.11
C VAL A 132 -0.22 -1.29 9.67
N ALA A 133 -0.51 -0.24 8.92
CA ALA A 133 -1.87 0.02 8.42
C ALA A 133 -2.38 -1.10 7.49
N THR A 134 -1.47 -1.73 6.73
CA THR A 134 -1.81 -2.90 5.90
C THR A 134 -2.25 -4.08 6.76
N ALA A 135 -1.50 -4.39 7.82
CA ALA A 135 -1.81 -5.52 8.70
C ALA A 135 -3.08 -5.28 9.54
N GLU A 136 -3.27 -4.06 10.05
CA GLU A 136 -4.50 -3.68 10.76
C GLU A 136 -5.73 -3.78 9.85
N GLY A 137 -5.62 -3.28 8.62
CA GLY A 137 -6.68 -3.39 7.62
C GLY A 137 -6.99 -4.85 7.26
N ALA A 138 -5.99 -5.74 7.18
CA ALA A 138 -6.19 -7.16 6.94
C ALA A 138 -6.97 -7.83 8.08
N VAL A 139 -6.65 -7.50 9.32
CA VAL A 139 -7.39 -7.97 10.51
C VAL A 139 -8.83 -7.47 10.50
N ALA A 140 -9.05 -6.19 10.19
CA ALA A 140 -10.40 -5.61 10.08
C ALA A 140 -11.24 -6.31 9.00
N GLU A 141 -10.65 -6.59 7.82
CA GLU A 141 -11.32 -7.32 6.74
C GLU A 141 -11.64 -8.77 7.13
N ALA A 142 -10.76 -9.44 7.87
CA ALA A 142 -11.00 -10.78 8.38
C ALA A 142 -12.21 -10.80 9.34
N ILE A 143 -12.27 -9.87 10.28
CA ILE A 143 -13.38 -9.74 11.24
C ILE A 143 -14.70 -9.41 10.52
N ALA A 144 -14.66 -8.51 9.53
CA ALA A 144 -15.86 -8.06 8.83
C ALA A 144 -16.49 -9.12 7.91
N ARG A 145 -15.69 -10.07 7.41
CA ARG A 145 -16.13 -11.09 6.43
C ARG A 145 -16.50 -12.42 7.03
N SER A 146 -15.86 -12.79 8.13
CA SER A 146 -16.01 -14.13 8.69
C SER A 146 -17.15 -14.18 9.70
N PRO A 147 -17.96 -15.25 9.70
CA PRO A 147 -18.96 -15.49 10.74
C PRO A 147 -18.37 -16.02 12.05
N VAL A 148 -17.08 -16.37 12.07
CA VAL A 148 -16.39 -16.84 13.27
C VAL A 148 -15.50 -15.76 13.88
N ASN A 149 -15.31 -15.84 15.20
CA ASN A 149 -14.40 -14.92 15.89
C ASN A 149 -12.96 -15.12 15.43
N LEU A 150 -12.25 -14.02 15.20
CA LEU A 150 -10.80 -14.08 14.97
C LEU A 150 -10.05 -14.56 16.22
N THR A 151 -10.52 -14.17 17.41
CA THR A 151 -9.92 -14.61 18.69
C THR A 151 -9.90 -16.13 18.80
N LYS A 152 -8.70 -16.69 19.06
CA LYS A 152 -8.41 -18.12 19.17
C LYS A 152 -8.55 -18.92 17.87
N SER A 153 -8.77 -18.27 16.72
CA SER A 153 -8.77 -18.92 15.42
C SER A 153 -7.39 -19.47 15.04
N ARG A 154 -7.39 -20.41 14.11
CA ARG A 154 -6.17 -20.93 13.47
C ARG A 154 -5.92 -20.12 12.21
N CYS A 155 -4.77 -19.43 12.16
CA CYS A 155 -4.40 -18.57 11.05
C CYS A 155 -3.13 -19.11 10.37
N LEU A 156 -3.11 -19.08 9.05
CA LEU A 156 -1.92 -19.31 8.24
C LEU A 156 -1.49 -17.97 7.60
N VAL A 157 -0.25 -17.56 7.84
CA VAL A 157 0.37 -16.40 7.21
C VAL A 157 1.35 -16.90 6.15
N LEU A 158 1.08 -16.57 4.89
CA LEU A 158 1.96 -16.84 3.75
C LEU A 158 2.88 -15.65 3.54
N GLY A 159 4.19 -15.87 3.74
CA GLY A 159 5.23 -14.85 3.72
C GLY A 159 5.47 -14.18 5.08
N TYR A 160 6.74 -13.99 5.42
CA TYR A 160 7.19 -13.36 6.66
C TYR A 160 8.05 -12.11 6.39
N GLY A 161 7.62 -11.34 5.38
CA GLY A 161 8.16 -10.01 5.08
C GLY A 161 7.66 -8.94 6.04
N ARG A 162 7.73 -7.66 5.62
CA ARG A 162 7.29 -6.50 6.42
C ARG A 162 5.85 -6.65 6.94
N CYS A 163 4.89 -6.93 6.05
CA CYS A 163 3.48 -7.10 6.44
C CYS A 163 3.25 -8.37 7.27
N GLY A 164 3.84 -9.51 6.87
CA GLY A 164 3.66 -10.78 7.56
C GLY A 164 4.14 -10.76 9.01
N ARG A 165 5.28 -10.09 9.29
CA ARG A 165 5.80 -9.92 10.66
C ARG A 165 4.85 -9.14 11.58
N ILE A 166 4.28 -8.06 11.08
CA ILE A 166 3.34 -7.23 11.86
C ILE A 166 2.03 -7.97 12.05
N LEU A 167 1.51 -8.53 10.96
CA LEU A 167 0.26 -9.30 10.97
C LEU A 167 0.32 -10.46 11.96
N MET A 168 1.41 -11.24 11.94
CA MET A 168 1.58 -12.32 12.90
C MET A 168 1.52 -11.82 14.35
N ARG A 169 2.19 -10.69 14.69
CA ARG A 169 2.15 -10.12 16.04
C ARG A 169 0.72 -9.71 16.42
N LEU A 170 -0.02 -9.07 15.52
CA LEU A 170 -1.41 -8.71 15.73
C LEU A 170 -2.27 -9.95 15.96
N LEU A 171 -2.16 -10.98 15.13
CA LEU A 171 -2.90 -12.23 15.30
C LEU A 171 -2.59 -12.91 16.64
N LYS A 172 -1.32 -12.91 17.07
CA LYS A 172 -0.93 -13.42 18.39
C LYS A 172 -1.58 -12.62 19.53
N SER A 173 -1.77 -11.30 19.40
CA SER A 173 -2.47 -10.51 20.42
C SER A 173 -3.97 -10.82 20.50
N PHE A 174 -4.55 -11.38 19.44
CA PHE A 174 -5.90 -11.98 19.45
C PHE A 174 -5.92 -13.43 19.94
N PHE A 175 -4.81 -13.91 20.50
CA PHE A 175 -4.66 -15.30 20.96
C PHE A 175 -4.88 -16.34 19.85
N CYS A 176 -4.67 -15.98 18.60
CA CYS A 176 -4.74 -16.92 17.48
C CYS A 176 -3.60 -17.95 17.56
N LYS A 177 -3.86 -19.15 17.05
CA LYS A 177 -2.83 -20.10 16.69
C LYS A 177 -2.30 -19.76 15.30
N VAL A 178 -1.07 -19.23 15.22
CA VAL A 178 -0.52 -18.69 13.96
C VAL A 178 0.55 -19.63 13.41
N LEU A 179 0.29 -20.15 12.22
CA LEU A 179 1.25 -20.87 11.40
C LEU A 179 1.83 -19.92 10.35
N VAL A 180 3.10 -20.07 10.02
CA VAL A 180 3.79 -19.25 9.04
C VAL A 180 4.45 -20.11 7.98
N SER A 181 4.26 -19.77 6.70
CA SER A 181 5.04 -20.35 5.61
C SER A 181 5.93 -19.27 4.98
N GLU A 182 7.24 -19.50 4.98
CA GLU A 182 8.26 -18.59 4.44
C GLU A 182 9.38 -19.41 3.77
N LYS A 183 9.75 -19.02 2.56
CA LYS A 183 10.80 -19.70 1.76
C LYS A 183 12.21 -19.32 2.22
N ASP A 184 12.41 -18.10 2.66
CA ASP A 184 13.70 -17.61 3.15
C ASP A 184 14.00 -18.19 4.53
N LYS A 185 15.09 -18.94 4.63
CA LYS A 185 15.45 -19.67 5.86
C LYS A 185 15.71 -18.76 7.05
N THR A 186 16.28 -17.56 6.82
CA THR A 186 16.54 -16.59 7.88
C THR A 186 15.23 -16.02 8.42
N ARG A 187 14.32 -15.64 7.52
CA ARG A 187 12.99 -15.13 7.91
C ARG A 187 12.13 -16.23 8.54
N ALA A 188 12.23 -17.48 8.08
CA ALA A 188 11.55 -18.60 8.70
C ALA A 188 12.06 -18.87 10.14
N ALA A 189 13.37 -18.76 10.37
CA ALA A 189 13.96 -18.84 11.70
C ALA A 189 13.49 -17.70 12.62
N ASP A 190 13.40 -16.47 12.12
CA ASP A 190 12.83 -15.34 12.87
C ASP A 190 11.34 -15.60 13.21
N ALA A 191 10.58 -16.16 12.27
CA ALA A 191 9.18 -16.47 12.49
C ALA A 191 8.99 -17.57 13.56
N PHE A 192 9.86 -18.57 13.59
CA PHE A 192 9.82 -19.70 14.54
C PHE A 192 9.76 -19.25 16.01
N VAL A 193 10.37 -18.12 16.34
CA VAL A 193 10.44 -17.60 17.73
C VAL A 193 9.04 -17.24 18.27
N LEU A 194 8.11 -16.83 17.41
CA LEU A 194 6.81 -16.30 17.81
C LEU A 194 5.62 -17.09 17.24
N ALA A 195 5.79 -17.76 16.10
CA ALA A 195 4.75 -18.57 15.47
C ALA A 195 4.52 -19.89 16.25
N ASP A 196 3.32 -20.44 16.14
CA ASP A 196 2.99 -21.73 16.71
C ASP A 196 3.49 -22.91 15.84
N GLY A 197 4.03 -22.61 14.66
CA GLY A 197 4.67 -23.56 13.77
C GLY A 197 5.08 -22.91 12.44
N ILE A 198 6.13 -23.48 11.84
CA ILE A 198 6.58 -23.14 10.48
C ILE A 198 6.09 -24.24 9.56
N VAL A 199 5.50 -23.85 8.44
CA VAL A 199 4.92 -24.74 7.43
C VAL A 199 5.81 -24.71 6.19
N SER A 200 6.34 -25.84 5.81
CA SER A 200 7.10 -26.01 4.57
C SER A 200 6.18 -25.98 3.34
N GLU A 201 6.75 -25.76 2.16
CA GLU A 201 6.03 -25.81 0.88
C GLU A 201 5.28 -27.15 0.68
N ALA A 202 5.88 -28.25 1.10
CA ALA A 202 5.30 -29.59 0.97
C ALA A 202 4.08 -29.81 1.88
N GLU A 203 4.04 -29.15 3.04
CA GLU A 203 2.97 -29.30 4.03
C GLU A 203 1.79 -28.35 3.77
N LEU A 204 1.96 -27.35 2.87
CA LEU A 204 0.93 -26.32 2.66
C LEU A 204 -0.43 -26.91 2.26
N THR A 205 -0.44 -27.91 1.39
CA THR A 205 -1.68 -28.53 0.91
C THR A 205 -2.50 -29.16 2.04
N ASP A 206 -1.83 -29.75 3.04
CA ASP A 206 -2.49 -30.34 4.21
C ASP A 206 -2.95 -29.27 5.21
N VAL A 207 -2.18 -28.19 5.34
CA VAL A 207 -2.43 -27.13 6.32
C VAL A 207 -3.59 -26.23 5.90
N VAL A 208 -3.74 -25.87 4.61
CA VAL A 208 -4.79 -24.96 4.13
C VAL A 208 -6.21 -25.46 4.42
N GLY A 209 -6.40 -26.78 4.56
CA GLY A 209 -7.69 -27.40 4.93
C GLY A 209 -8.04 -27.31 6.41
N ASN A 210 -7.09 -26.92 7.26
CA ASN A 210 -7.20 -27.01 8.72
C ASN A 210 -7.03 -25.66 9.42
N VAL A 211 -7.29 -24.54 8.72
CA VAL A 211 -7.20 -23.18 9.27
C VAL A 211 -8.49 -22.40 9.00
N ASP A 212 -8.77 -21.44 9.85
CA ASP A 212 -9.94 -20.56 9.71
C ASP A 212 -9.65 -19.38 8.78
N PHE A 213 -8.41 -18.88 8.81
CA PHE A 213 -7.97 -17.75 8.00
C PHE A 213 -6.63 -18.02 7.34
N ILE A 214 -6.51 -17.61 6.09
CA ILE A 214 -5.25 -17.56 5.34
C ILE A 214 -4.99 -16.12 4.97
N PHE A 215 -3.87 -15.57 5.43
CA PHE A 215 -3.41 -14.23 5.08
C PHE A 215 -2.23 -14.37 4.12
N ASN A 216 -2.44 -13.99 2.87
CA ASN A 216 -1.37 -14.03 1.88
C ASN A 216 -0.68 -12.67 1.74
N THR A 217 0.65 -12.65 1.88
CA THR A 217 1.50 -11.47 1.68
C THR A 217 2.46 -11.63 0.49
N VAL A 218 2.40 -12.78 -0.20
CA VAL A 218 3.31 -13.15 -1.29
C VAL A 218 2.67 -12.85 -2.65
N PRO A 219 3.31 -12.03 -3.52
CA PRO A 219 2.74 -11.65 -4.81
C PRO A 219 2.93 -12.72 -5.92
N GLU A 220 3.42 -13.90 -5.56
CA GLU A 220 3.52 -15.08 -6.44
C GLU A 220 2.32 -16.00 -6.23
N ARG A 221 1.86 -16.70 -7.28
CA ARG A 221 0.72 -17.62 -7.20
C ARG A 221 1.05 -18.85 -6.32
N ILE A 222 0.93 -18.66 -5.01
CA ILE A 222 1.17 -19.71 -4.01
C ILE A 222 -0.08 -20.56 -3.75
N LEU A 223 -1.28 -20.01 -3.91
CA LEU A 223 -2.56 -20.70 -3.76
C LEU A 223 -3.11 -21.05 -5.15
N SER A 224 -2.53 -22.12 -5.73
CA SER A 224 -2.98 -22.71 -7.01
C SER A 224 -4.32 -23.45 -6.87
N GLU A 225 -4.96 -23.78 -7.98
CA GLU A 225 -6.18 -24.60 -8.01
C GLU A 225 -6.05 -25.88 -7.19
N GLU A 226 -4.91 -26.58 -7.28
CA GLU A 226 -4.63 -27.79 -6.51
C GLU A 226 -4.77 -27.56 -5.01
N ARG A 227 -4.14 -26.50 -4.47
CA ARG A 227 -4.22 -26.15 -3.04
C ARG A 227 -5.60 -25.64 -2.64
N LEU A 228 -6.25 -24.88 -3.52
CA LEU A 228 -7.60 -24.35 -3.28
C LEU A 228 -8.64 -25.46 -3.12
N ARG A 229 -8.48 -26.63 -3.76
CA ARG A 229 -9.35 -27.80 -3.58
C ARG A 229 -9.34 -28.35 -2.15
N HIS A 230 -8.29 -28.08 -1.38
CA HIS A 230 -8.14 -28.52 0.00
C HIS A 230 -8.56 -27.48 1.03
N VAL A 231 -8.83 -26.24 0.61
CA VAL A 231 -9.24 -25.14 1.52
C VAL A 231 -10.60 -25.44 2.15
N GLY A 232 -10.71 -25.23 3.45
CA GLY A 232 -11.95 -25.46 4.20
C GLY A 232 -13.08 -24.53 3.71
N LYS A 233 -14.32 -25.03 3.67
CA LYS A 233 -15.49 -24.28 3.18
C LYS A 233 -15.74 -22.94 3.87
N ASN A 234 -15.37 -22.81 5.13
CA ASN A 234 -15.55 -21.59 5.93
C ASN A 234 -14.26 -20.78 6.05
N THR A 235 -13.15 -21.26 5.49
CA THR A 235 -11.87 -20.57 5.51
C THR A 235 -11.95 -19.31 4.66
N TRP A 236 -11.46 -18.19 5.18
CA TRP A 236 -11.28 -16.96 4.44
C TRP A 236 -9.82 -16.74 4.03
N ILE A 237 -9.61 -16.45 2.75
CA ILE A 237 -8.32 -16.08 2.19
C ILE A 237 -8.30 -14.55 2.00
N LEU A 238 -7.50 -13.86 2.80
CA LEU A 238 -7.25 -12.43 2.74
C LEU A 238 -5.93 -12.21 2.00
N ASP A 239 -5.98 -11.84 0.73
CA ASP A 239 -4.79 -11.61 -0.08
C ASP A 239 -4.42 -10.13 -0.03
N ILE A 240 -3.38 -9.79 0.72
CA ILE A 240 -2.86 -8.42 0.87
C ILE A 240 -1.59 -8.18 0.04
N ALA A 241 -1.20 -9.14 -0.78
CA ALA A 241 -0.10 -8.98 -1.69
C ALA A 241 -0.42 -7.95 -2.79
N SER A 242 0.63 -7.42 -3.42
CA SER A 242 0.45 -6.56 -4.59
C SER A 242 -0.23 -7.32 -5.74
N ALA A 243 -1.07 -6.62 -6.49
CA ALA A 243 -1.72 -7.22 -7.66
C ALA A 243 -0.70 -7.85 -8.62
N PRO A 244 -1.03 -9.01 -9.22
CA PRO A 244 -2.33 -9.70 -9.25
C PRO A 244 -2.65 -10.52 -8.00
N GLY A 245 -1.82 -10.53 -6.97
CA GLY A 245 -1.97 -11.35 -5.78
C GLY A 245 -1.38 -12.74 -5.92
N GLY A 246 -1.55 -13.56 -4.88
CA GLY A 246 -0.99 -14.92 -4.82
C GLY A 246 -2.03 -16.04 -4.91
N VAL A 247 -3.29 -15.72 -5.29
CA VAL A 247 -4.40 -16.66 -5.38
C VAL A 247 -4.80 -16.87 -6.84
N ASP A 248 -5.12 -18.09 -7.22
CA ASP A 248 -5.83 -18.38 -8.47
C ASP A 248 -7.32 -18.04 -8.30
N TYR A 249 -7.68 -16.79 -8.62
CA TYR A 249 -9.05 -16.30 -8.42
C TYR A 249 -10.09 -16.99 -9.30
N GLY A 250 -9.71 -17.42 -10.53
CA GLY A 250 -10.61 -18.18 -11.40
C GLY A 250 -10.95 -19.55 -10.81
N ALA A 251 -9.94 -20.24 -10.26
CA ALA A 251 -10.15 -21.48 -9.56
C ALA A 251 -10.91 -21.28 -8.23
N ALA A 252 -10.60 -20.21 -7.48
CA ALA A 252 -11.31 -19.92 -6.22
C ALA A 252 -12.81 -19.71 -6.44
N GLU A 253 -13.19 -18.97 -7.50
CA GLU A 253 -14.59 -18.78 -7.89
C GLU A 253 -15.26 -20.10 -8.27
N THR A 254 -14.63 -20.89 -9.14
CA THR A 254 -15.14 -22.21 -9.58
C THR A 254 -15.34 -23.18 -8.40
N LEU A 255 -14.42 -23.16 -7.43
CA LEU A 255 -14.45 -24.03 -6.25
C LEU A 255 -15.28 -23.44 -5.09
N SER A 256 -15.84 -22.25 -5.26
CA SER A 256 -16.59 -21.53 -4.21
C SER A 256 -15.76 -21.32 -2.94
N VAL A 257 -14.45 -21.01 -3.09
CA VAL A 257 -13.54 -20.67 -2.00
C VAL A 257 -13.66 -19.18 -1.67
N ASN A 258 -13.78 -18.86 -0.38
CA ASN A 258 -13.83 -17.45 0.06
C ASN A 258 -12.44 -16.82 -0.06
N ALA A 259 -12.16 -16.13 -1.16
CA ALA A 259 -10.89 -15.46 -1.41
C ALA A 259 -11.12 -14.03 -1.88
N VAL A 260 -10.33 -13.09 -1.37
CA VAL A 260 -10.43 -11.67 -1.73
C VAL A 260 -9.05 -11.03 -1.82
N LEU A 261 -8.80 -10.30 -2.91
CA LEU A 261 -7.65 -9.41 -3.05
C LEU A 261 -7.98 -8.07 -2.38
N LEU A 262 -7.11 -7.59 -1.51
CA LEU A 262 -7.32 -6.42 -0.66
C LEU A 262 -6.27 -5.32 -0.94
N PRO A 263 -6.33 -4.65 -2.08
CA PRO A 263 -5.40 -3.57 -2.39
C PRO A 263 -5.74 -2.31 -1.60
N GLY A 264 -4.71 -1.51 -1.28
CA GLY A 264 -4.86 -0.15 -0.76
C GLY A 264 -5.40 -0.08 0.67
N LEU A 265 -5.20 -1.09 1.49
CA LEU A 265 -5.63 -1.11 2.90
C LEU A 265 -5.19 0.13 3.70
N PRO A 266 -3.96 0.65 3.58
CA PRO A 266 -3.56 1.87 4.28
C PRO A 266 -4.44 3.09 3.98
N GLY A 267 -4.81 3.28 2.71
CA GLY A 267 -5.70 4.37 2.30
C GLY A 267 -7.15 4.22 2.77
N ARG A 268 -7.58 2.98 3.02
CA ARG A 268 -8.95 2.66 3.46
C ARG A 268 -9.12 2.70 4.98
N TYR A 269 -8.13 2.21 5.71
CA TYR A 269 -8.23 1.98 7.17
C TYR A 269 -7.47 2.99 8.01
N ALA A 270 -6.35 3.51 7.53
CA ALA A 270 -5.52 4.46 8.27
C ALA A 270 -4.93 5.55 7.34
N PRO A 271 -5.78 6.30 6.60
CA PRO A 271 -5.29 7.30 5.64
C PRO A 271 -4.52 8.43 6.30
N ALA A 272 -4.92 8.88 7.50
CA ALA A 272 -4.23 9.94 8.24
C ALA A 272 -2.81 9.52 8.65
N SER A 273 -2.67 8.39 9.36
CA SER A 273 -1.36 7.88 9.78
C SER A 273 -0.45 7.56 8.59
N SER A 274 -1.04 7.06 7.49
CA SER A 274 -0.28 6.82 6.26
C SER A 274 0.19 8.13 5.63
N ALA A 275 -0.60 9.19 5.67
CA ALA A 275 -0.22 10.51 5.19
C ALA A 275 0.91 11.14 6.02
N GLU A 276 0.87 10.99 7.35
CA GLU A 276 1.95 11.43 8.25
C GLU A 276 3.30 10.82 7.88
N ILE A 277 3.31 9.50 7.58
CA ILE A 277 4.52 8.79 7.16
C ILE A 277 5.10 9.40 5.88
N LEU A 278 4.23 9.71 4.91
CA LEU A 278 4.65 10.32 3.65
C LEU A 278 5.13 11.76 3.85
N ALA A 279 4.42 12.54 4.68
CA ALA A 279 4.81 13.92 5.00
C ALA A 279 6.19 13.98 5.68
N ASP A 280 6.46 13.11 6.67
CA ASP A 280 7.75 13.01 7.34
C ASP A 280 8.88 12.70 6.35
N PHE A 281 8.65 11.76 5.42
CA PHE A 281 9.61 11.42 4.39
C PHE A 281 9.90 12.60 3.46
N ILE A 282 8.85 13.25 2.93
CA ILE A 282 8.96 14.41 2.03
C ILE A 282 9.73 15.53 2.71
N GLU A 283 9.38 15.87 3.95
CA GLU A 283 10.04 16.92 4.73
C GLU A 283 11.54 16.63 4.93
N ASN A 284 11.89 15.39 5.26
CA ASN A 284 13.29 14.99 5.39
C ASN A 284 14.05 15.14 4.05
N GLN A 285 13.43 14.78 2.93
CA GLN A 285 14.06 14.93 1.60
C GLN A 285 14.22 16.40 1.18
N ILE A 286 13.30 17.28 1.58
CA ILE A 286 13.38 18.73 1.33
C ILE A 286 14.48 19.37 2.16
N ARG A 287 14.62 19.00 3.44
CA ARG A 287 15.64 19.56 4.36
C ARG A 287 17.09 19.13 4.02
N LEU A 288 17.25 18.04 3.31
CA LEU A 288 18.58 17.55 2.86
C LEU A 288 19.08 18.25 1.59
N ARG A 289 18.32 19.18 1.04
CA ARG A 289 18.70 20.05 -0.09
C ARG A 289 19.20 21.41 0.38
#